data_f1cbf6e341f892fa6f3257847864b01b
#
_entry.id   f1cbf6e341f892fa6f3257847864b01b
#
_cell.length_a   1.000
_cell.length_b   1.000
_cell.length_c   1.000
_cell.angle_alpha   90.00
_cell.angle_beta   90.00
_cell.angle_gamma   90.00
#
_symmetry.space_group_name_H-M   'P 1'
#
loop_
_entity.id
_entity.type
_entity.pdbx_description
1 polymer ?
#
loop_
_entity_poly.entity_id
_entity_poly.type
_entity_poly.pdbx_seq_one_letter_code
_entity_poly.pdbx_strand_id
1 'polypeptide(L)'
;MSPPPADLDPASPDRSTAAGPAPAVPSSGRPVIPDDPPLGSAIGTAIADERSGPWLSATADLPEAALLHPRRAFVSQRVTALRTRIAEIAELVEVPDLCLYLTGSYGRFEASPYSDLDIFFMHKGTFQHNALLPVQKTLIDAALIRGCRDLGFPELTGGGQYLRIHYLDDIRSSLGGPQDDAQNFFTARMLLLLESLPLYNDALYRDVIRAMISSYYRDYSDHEKNFRPIFFQNDIMRYWKTMCLNYEHRRNRLPDDPIKHAEFHLKNFRLKFSRLLTCFSMIIAVVHLSRRAVLRDSELLALVLASPWQRLIEVARDTGSRSLLGQMVDLYVWFLDSTAAPKEQCARWIADRAIRSQAFSRASEFGGLLFTLLQRVAEGTDALRYLVM
;
A
#
# COMPACT_ATOMS: atom_id res chain seq x y z
N MET A 1 51.97 12.83 -20.83
CA MET A 1 53.24 12.88 -20.08
C MET A 1 52.98 13.77 -18.86
N SER A 2 52.74 13.17 -17.75
CA SER A 2 52.90 13.72 -16.38
C SER A 2 52.71 12.55 -15.42
N PRO A 3 53.57 12.37 -14.43
CA PRO A 3 53.68 11.17 -13.62
C PRO A 3 52.70 11.20 -12.40
N PRO A 4 52.47 10.05 -11.75
CA PRO A 4 51.65 9.94 -10.57
C PRO A 4 52.43 10.32 -9.30
N PRO A 5 51.77 10.75 -8.24
CA PRO A 5 52.40 10.92 -6.93
C PRO A 5 52.34 9.64 -6.08
N ALA A 6 53.38 9.55 -5.27
CA ALA A 6 53.86 8.43 -4.49
C ALA A 6 53.01 8.06 -3.25
N ASP A 7 53.23 6.82 -2.83
CA ASP A 7 52.92 6.20 -1.55
C ASP A 7 53.35 7.01 -0.32
N LEU A 8 52.50 7.02 0.70
CA LEU A 8 52.96 7.19 2.10
C LEU A 8 52.12 6.31 3.02
N ASP A 9 52.71 5.21 3.45
CA ASP A 9 52.36 4.46 4.65
C ASP A 9 53.03 5.13 5.86
N PRO A 10 52.40 5.24 7.00
CA PRO A 10 53.09 4.84 8.21
C PRO A 10 52.26 4.13 9.27
N ALA A 11 52.80 2.98 9.68
CA ALA A 11 53.03 2.56 11.08
C ALA A 11 51.84 2.43 12.04
N SER A 12 51.56 1.17 12.37
CA SER A 12 50.93 0.72 13.62
C SER A 12 51.76 1.09 14.84
N PRO A 13 51.11 1.25 15.99
CA PRO A 13 51.61 0.59 17.19
C PRO A 13 50.57 -0.29 17.89
N ASP A 14 51.02 -1.47 18.17
CA ASP A 14 50.61 -2.46 19.13
C ASP A 14 50.33 -1.88 20.54
N ARG A 15 49.13 -2.20 21.09
CA ARG A 15 48.93 -2.25 22.54
C ARG A 15 47.84 -3.25 22.91
N SER A 16 48.32 -4.37 23.35
CA SER A 16 47.60 -5.31 24.22
C SER A 16 47.10 -4.60 25.47
N THR A 17 45.81 -4.69 25.76
CA THR A 17 45.30 -4.62 27.13
C THR A 17 44.09 -5.50 27.30
N ALA A 18 44.12 -6.21 28.43
CA ALA A 18 43.25 -7.28 28.86
C ALA A 18 41.74 -7.06 28.75
N ALA A 19 41.05 -8.10 28.36
CA ALA A 19 39.59 -8.23 28.39
C ALA A 19 39.10 -8.30 29.85
N GLY A 20 38.28 -7.31 30.21
CA GLY A 20 37.40 -7.36 31.39
C GLY A 20 36.07 -8.08 31.01
N PRO A 21 35.36 -8.68 31.98
CA PRO A 21 34.14 -9.45 31.68
C PRO A 21 33.02 -8.56 31.15
N ALA A 22 32.36 -9.05 30.12
CA ALA A 22 31.20 -8.41 29.50
C ALA A 22 30.05 -8.22 30.52
N PRO A 23 29.36 -7.07 30.51
CA PRO A 23 28.19 -6.87 31.34
C PRO A 23 27.04 -7.77 30.85
N ALA A 24 26.33 -8.37 31.82
CA ALA A 24 25.15 -9.20 31.59
C ALA A 24 24.09 -8.44 30.80
N VAL A 25 23.59 -9.07 29.73
CA VAL A 25 22.45 -8.60 28.94
C VAL A 25 21.20 -8.65 29.83
N PRO A 26 20.46 -7.56 30.03
CA PRO A 26 19.19 -7.62 30.72
C PRO A 26 18.18 -8.41 29.89
N SER A 27 17.49 -9.34 30.54
CA SER A 27 16.38 -10.11 29.98
C SER A 27 15.37 -9.19 29.30
N SER A 28 15.12 -9.48 28.04
CA SER A 28 14.14 -8.77 27.19
C SER A 28 12.75 -8.84 27.83
N GLY A 29 12.37 -7.77 28.52
CA GLY A 29 10.98 -7.52 28.83
C GLY A 29 10.19 -7.39 27.53
N ARG A 30 9.13 -8.17 27.37
CA ARG A 30 8.11 -7.94 26.34
C ARG A 30 7.66 -6.46 26.45
N PRO A 31 7.54 -5.71 25.36
CA PRO A 31 6.88 -4.43 25.40
C PRO A 31 5.45 -4.65 25.92
N VAL A 32 5.15 -4.07 27.07
CA VAL A 32 3.81 -4.04 27.64
C VAL A 32 3.01 -3.15 26.68
N ILE A 33 2.05 -3.76 25.96
CA ILE A 33 1.01 -3.02 25.26
C ILE A 33 0.20 -2.36 26.37
N PRO A 34 0.02 -1.02 26.37
CA PRO A 34 -0.80 -0.37 27.37
C PRO A 34 -2.23 -0.95 27.27
N ASP A 35 -2.81 -1.30 28.42
CA ASP A 35 -4.21 -1.68 28.54
C ASP A 35 -5.10 -0.60 27.91
N ASP A 36 -6.12 -1.03 27.16
CA ASP A 36 -7.05 -0.20 26.42
C ASP A 36 -7.59 0.98 27.28
N PRO A 37 -7.54 2.23 26.75
CA PRO A 37 -8.29 3.30 27.36
C PRO A 37 -9.79 3.07 27.17
N PRO A 38 -10.64 3.43 28.15
CA PRO A 38 -12.06 3.20 28.08
C PRO A 38 -12.71 3.89 26.89
N LEU A 39 -13.59 3.18 26.22
CA LEU A 39 -14.48 3.64 25.15
C LEU A 39 -15.20 4.94 25.54
N GLY A 40 -14.80 6.03 24.93
CA GLY A 40 -15.45 7.33 25.14
C GLY A 40 -15.13 8.34 24.08
N SER A 41 -15.87 8.34 22.98
CA SER A 41 -16.55 9.48 22.37
C SER A 41 -17.07 9.15 20.98
N ALA A 42 -18.32 9.43 20.76
CA ALA A 42 -19.13 9.04 19.60
C ALA A 42 -18.77 9.72 18.24
N ILE A 43 -17.70 10.49 18.15
CA ILE A 43 -17.34 11.25 16.93
C ILE A 43 -16.30 10.51 16.07
N GLY A 44 -15.48 9.63 16.65
CA GLY A 44 -14.47 8.85 15.93
C GLY A 44 -15.00 7.60 15.23
N THR A 45 -16.20 7.15 15.58
CA THR A 45 -16.82 5.90 15.13
C THR A 45 -17.41 5.98 13.72
N ALA A 46 -17.84 7.15 13.24
CA ALA A 46 -18.64 7.25 12.03
C ALA A 46 -17.88 6.87 10.73
N ILE A 47 -16.60 7.15 10.60
CA ILE A 47 -15.89 6.99 9.32
C ILE A 47 -15.20 5.63 9.19
N ALA A 48 -14.71 5.06 10.27
CA ALA A 48 -14.30 3.65 10.29
C ALA A 48 -15.53 2.74 10.06
N ASP A 49 -16.70 3.16 10.52
CA ASP A 49 -17.98 2.48 10.35
C ASP A 49 -18.53 2.58 8.91
N GLU A 50 -18.36 3.70 8.19
CA GLU A 50 -18.80 3.81 6.80
C GLU A 50 -18.12 2.81 5.85
N ARG A 51 -16.90 2.36 6.16
CA ARG A 51 -16.21 1.30 5.39
C ARG A 51 -16.32 -0.08 6.03
N SER A 52 -16.64 -0.18 7.30
CA SER A 52 -16.88 -1.44 8.00
C SER A 52 -18.32 -1.94 7.81
N GLY A 53 -19.30 -1.06 7.75
CA GLY A 53 -20.70 -1.40 7.49
C GLY A 53 -20.88 -2.11 6.12
N PRO A 54 -20.42 -1.55 5.00
CA PRO A 54 -20.44 -2.23 3.70
C PRO A 54 -19.67 -3.53 3.70
N TRP A 55 -18.57 -3.63 4.46
CA TRP A 55 -17.80 -4.86 4.58
C TRP A 55 -18.60 -5.96 5.28
N LEU A 56 -19.21 -5.69 6.43
CA LEU A 56 -19.97 -6.69 7.18
C LEU A 56 -21.17 -7.18 6.39
N SER A 57 -21.90 -6.32 5.71
CA SER A 57 -22.98 -6.72 4.82
C SER A 57 -22.49 -7.52 3.61
N ALA A 58 -21.34 -7.14 3.03
CA ALA A 58 -20.75 -7.83 1.90
C ALA A 58 -20.23 -9.23 2.28
N THR A 59 -19.83 -9.46 3.52
CA THR A 59 -19.27 -10.74 3.98
C THR A 59 -20.26 -11.63 4.69
N ALA A 60 -21.49 -11.18 4.93
CA ALA A 60 -22.50 -11.95 5.66
C ALA A 60 -22.73 -13.36 5.07
N ASP A 61 -22.62 -13.47 3.74
CA ASP A 61 -22.81 -14.74 3.01
C ASP A 61 -21.50 -15.50 2.72
N LEU A 62 -20.37 -15.03 3.24
CA LEU A 62 -19.01 -15.52 2.92
C LEU A 62 -18.22 -15.75 4.21
N PRO A 63 -18.42 -16.90 4.89
CA PRO A 63 -17.76 -17.18 6.16
C PRO A 63 -16.23 -17.13 6.07
N GLU A 64 -15.66 -17.48 4.91
CA GLU A 64 -14.22 -17.40 4.69
C GLU A 64 -13.70 -15.96 4.80
N ALA A 65 -14.48 -14.98 4.34
CA ALA A 65 -14.09 -13.57 4.44
C ALA A 65 -14.05 -13.07 5.89
N ALA A 66 -14.74 -13.76 6.82
CA ALA A 66 -14.63 -13.47 8.25
C ALA A 66 -13.21 -13.67 8.79
N LEU A 67 -12.40 -14.51 8.16
CA LEU A 67 -10.99 -14.70 8.53
C LEU A 67 -10.15 -13.42 8.40
N LEU A 68 -10.60 -12.44 7.62
CA LEU A 68 -9.94 -11.13 7.48
C LEU A 68 -10.40 -10.10 8.53
N HIS A 69 -11.47 -10.38 9.29
CA HIS A 69 -12.02 -9.45 10.28
C HIS A 69 -11.02 -9.01 11.35
N PRO A 70 -10.20 -9.89 11.96
CA PRO A 70 -9.25 -9.47 12.99
C PRO A 70 -8.27 -8.40 12.50
N ARG A 71 -7.78 -8.54 11.26
CA ARG A 71 -6.87 -7.56 10.63
C ARG A 71 -7.56 -6.23 10.37
N ARG A 72 -8.80 -6.29 9.87
CA ARG A 72 -9.60 -5.08 9.64
C ARG A 72 -9.91 -4.35 10.95
N ALA A 73 -10.31 -5.06 11.98
CA ALA A 73 -10.57 -4.49 13.30
C ALA A 73 -9.31 -3.82 13.87
N PHE A 74 -8.16 -4.50 13.83
CA PHE A 74 -6.88 -3.94 14.25
C PHE A 74 -6.56 -2.65 13.50
N VAL A 75 -6.65 -2.65 12.15
CA VAL A 75 -6.36 -1.45 11.35
C VAL A 75 -7.33 -0.32 11.66
N SER A 76 -8.64 -0.62 11.78
CA SER A 76 -9.65 0.38 12.10
C SER A 76 -9.38 1.06 13.44
N GLN A 77 -9.07 0.29 14.48
CA GLN A 77 -8.70 0.81 15.79
C GLN A 77 -7.46 1.72 15.73
N ARG A 78 -6.39 1.25 15.06
CA ARG A 78 -5.14 2.00 14.93
C ARG A 78 -5.31 3.29 14.14
N VAL A 79 -6.06 3.24 13.03
CA VAL A 79 -6.35 4.42 12.20
C VAL A 79 -7.22 5.42 12.95
N THR A 80 -8.21 4.97 13.71
CA THR A 80 -9.03 5.87 14.54
C THR A 80 -8.17 6.60 15.57
N ALA A 81 -7.30 5.90 16.30
CA ALA A 81 -6.40 6.53 17.25
C ALA A 81 -5.46 7.56 16.58
N LEU A 82 -4.92 7.21 15.40
CA LEU A 82 -4.06 8.12 14.66
C LEU A 82 -4.81 9.35 14.14
N ARG A 83 -6.06 9.20 13.66
CA ARG A 83 -6.92 10.31 13.24
C ARG A 83 -7.19 11.28 14.40
N THR A 84 -7.52 10.76 15.57
CA THR A 84 -7.71 11.59 16.77
C THR A 84 -6.45 12.40 17.06
N ARG A 85 -5.29 11.77 17.01
CA ARG A 85 -4.00 12.45 17.27
C ARG A 85 -3.65 13.50 16.20
N ILE A 86 -3.95 13.22 14.94
CA ILE A 86 -3.72 14.17 13.82
C ILE A 86 -4.67 15.37 13.91
N ALA A 87 -5.91 15.19 14.34
CA ALA A 87 -6.86 16.29 14.52
C ALA A 87 -6.40 17.32 15.57
N GLU A 88 -5.46 16.97 16.45
CA GLU A 88 -4.85 17.88 17.43
C GLU A 88 -3.70 18.73 16.85
N ILE A 89 -3.27 18.48 15.60
CA ILE A 89 -2.20 19.23 14.93
C ILE A 89 -2.75 20.56 14.42
N ALA A 90 -2.51 21.63 15.15
CA ALA A 90 -3.04 22.96 14.83
C ALA A 90 -2.61 23.47 13.46
N GLU A 91 -1.38 23.18 13.05
CA GLU A 91 -0.82 23.61 11.75
C GLU A 91 -1.56 23.03 10.54
N LEU A 92 -2.24 21.90 10.69
CA LEU A 92 -3.07 21.33 9.62
C LEU A 92 -4.33 22.15 9.35
N VAL A 93 -4.88 22.82 10.37
CA VAL A 93 -6.08 23.68 10.22
C VAL A 93 -5.75 24.89 9.34
N GLU A 94 -4.51 25.36 9.37
CA GLU A 94 -4.05 26.49 8.55
C GLU A 94 -3.85 26.13 7.08
N VAL A 95 -3.93 24.83 6.72
CA VAL A 95 -3.70 24.34 5.36
C VAL A 95 -4.92 23.54 4.87
N PRO A 96 -6.03 24.20 4.55
CA PRO A 96 -7.28 23.53 4.16
C PRO A 96 -7.18 22.73 2.85
N ASP A 97 -6.24 23.09 1.99
CA ASP A 97 -6.00 22.42 0.70
C ASP A 97 -5.08 21.20 0.80
N LEU A 98 -4.79 20.72 2.02
CA LEU A 98 -3.99 19.53 2.28
C LEU A 98 -4.87 18.38 2.80
N CYS A 99 -4.70 17.18 2.24
CA CYS A 99 -5.21 15.95 2.81
C CYS A 99 -4.08 14.94 3.03
N LEU A 100 -4.27 14.06 4.02
CA LEU A 100 -3.38 12.96 4.34
C LEU A 100 -4.10 11.64 4.11
N TYR A 101 -3.38 10.65 3.60
CA TYR A 101 -3.89 9.29 3.45
C TYR A 101 -2.81 8.24 3.69
N LEU A 102 -3.26 7.05 4.06
CA LEU A 102 -2.44 5.86 4.25
C LEU A 102 -2.45 5.01 2.99
N THR A 103 -1.36 4.30 2.74
CA THR A 103 -1.26 3.29 1.70
C THR A 103 -0.70 1.98 2.25
N GLY A 104 -0.36 1.05 1.37
CA GLY A 104 0.24 -0.21 1.78
C GLY A 104 -0.71 -1.09 2.60
N SER A 105 -0.19 -1.74 3.63
CA SER A 105 -0.97 -2.68 4.44
C SER A 105 -2.09 -2.00 5.23
N TYR A 106 -1.90 -0.76 5.68
CA TYR A 106 -2.96 0.03 6.32
C TYR A 106 -4.05 0.41 5.33
N GLY A 107 -3.68 0.87 4.12
CA GLY A 107 -4.65 1.20 3.08
C GLY A 107 -5.51 0.01 2.63
N ARG A 108 -4.97 -1.21 2.71
CA ARG A 108 -5.67 -2.47 2.37
C ARG A 108 -6.40 -3.13 3.54
N PHE A 109 -6.33 -2.59 4.76
CA PHE A 109 -6.85 -3.19 5.99
C PHE A 109 -6.19 -4.53 6.38
N GLU A 110 -4.89 -4.68 6.15
CA GLU A 110 -4.13 -5.92 6.35
C GLU A 110 -2.98 -5.79 7.35
N ALA A 111 -2.77 -4.59 7.91
CA ALA A 111 -1.63 -4.32 8.75
C ALA A 111 -1.60 -5.21 10.01
N SER A 112 -0.40 -5.47 10.47
CA SER A 112 -0.07 -6.08 11.76
C SER A 112 0.63 -5.06 12.66
N PRO A 113 0.86 -5.36 13.96
CA PRO A 113 1.65 -4.50 14.83
C PRO A 113 3.07 -4.19 14.33
N TYR A 114 3.58 -5.00 13.41
CA TYR A 114 4.93 -4.86 12.83
C TYR A 114 4.93 -4.21 11.44
N SER A 115 3.77 -3.75 10.98
CA SER A 115 3.64 -3.14 9.65
C SER A 115 4.09 -1.70 9.68
N ASP A 116 4.89 -1.32 8.67
CA ASP A 116 5.29 0.06 8.43
C ASP A 116 4.05 0.93 8.15
N LEU A 117 4.15 2.20 8.51
CA LEU A 117 3.11 3.19 8.28
C LEU A 117 3.52 4.09 7.10
N ASP A 118 2.85 3.92 5.97
CA ASP A 118 3.08 4.69 4.75
C ASP A 118 2.06 5.83 4.66
N ILE A 119 2.47 7.05 5.04
CA ILE A 119 1.62 8.25 5.01
C ILE A 119 1.99 9.10 3.80
N PHE A 120 0.98 9.56 3.08
CA PHE A 120 1.11 10.45 1.93
C PHE A 120 0.39 11.76 2.18
N PHE A 121 0.97 12.83 1.66
CA PHE A 121 0.42 14.17 1.65
C PHE A 121 0.00 14.52 0.23
N MET A 122 -1.23 14.99 0.05
CA MET A 122 -1.72 15.52 -1.22
C MET A 122 -2.27 16.91 -1.02
N HIS A 123 -1.69 17.86 -1.72
CA HIS A 123 -2.12 19.25 -1.74
C HIS A 123 -2.85 19.54 -3.06
N LYS A 124 -3.95 20.29 -2.99
CA LYS A 124 -4.65 20.81 -4.17
C LYS A 124 -3.79 21.88 -4.86
N GLY A 125 -3.80 21.91 -6.19
CA GLY A 125 -3.03 22.87 -6.98
C GLY A 125 -1.65 22.36 -7.40
N THR A 126 -0.72 23.28 -7.61
CA THR A 126 0.64 23.01 -8.10
C THR A 126 1.69 23.44 -7.08
N PHE A 127 2.87 22.84 -7.15
CA PHE A 127 4.01 23.22 -6.33
C PHE A 127 4.39 24.71 -6.51
N GLN A 128 4.33 25.20 -7.74
CA GLN A 128 4.75 26.59 -8.06
C GLN A 128 3.88 27.67 -7.40
N HIS A 129 2.58 27.40 -7.23
CA HIS A 129 1.61 28.42 -6.78
C HIS A 129 1.12 28.20 -5.34
N ASN A 130 1.19 26.99 -4.83
CA ASN A 130 0.58 26.61 -3.55
C ASN A 130 1.52 25.80 -2.64
N ALA A 131 2.83 26.02 -2.76
CA ALA A 131 3.78 25.30 -1.89
C ALA A 131 3.58 25.70 -0.43
N LEU A 132 3.49 24.68 0.45
CA LEU A 132 3.56 24.93 1.88
C LEU A 132 4.89 25.63 2.24
N LEU A 133 4.84 26.53 3.18
CA LEU A 133 6.05 27.10 3.74
C LEU A 133 6.89 25.99 4.40
N PRO A 134 8.22 26.00 4.22
CA PRO A 134 9.07 24.97 4.81
C PRO A 134 8.88 24.82 6.34
N VAL A 135 8.62 25.92 7.04
CA VAL A 135 8.36 25.91 8.49
C VAL A 135 7.06 25.17 8.82
N GLN A 136 5.97 25.39 8.08
CA GLN A 136 4.69 24.71 8.26
C GLN A 136 4.87 23.21 8.04
N LYS A 137 5.52 22.82 6.94
CA LYS A 137 5.82 21.41 6.65
C LYS A 137 6.62 20.76 7.78
N THR A 138 7.64 21.43 8.28
CA THR A 138 8.49 20.92 9.36
C THR A 138 7.69 20.71 10.65
N LEU A 139 6.80 21.65 11.00
CA LEU A 139 5.97 21.54 12.20
C LEU A 139 4.96 20.39 12.08
N ILE A 140 4.31 20.26 10.93
CA ILE A 140 3.39 19.14 10.64
C ILE A 140 4.12 17.81 10.73
N ASP A 141 5.30 17.67 10.10
CA ASP A 141 6.08 16.45 10.15
C ASP A 141 6.49 16.08 11.57
N ALA A 142 6.97 17.05 12.34
CA ALA A 142 7.40 16.84 13.72
C ALA A 142 6.24 16.42 14.62
N ALA A 143 5.07 17.01 14.45
CA ALA A 143 3.86 16.65 15.19
C ALA A 143 3.36 15.24 14.81
N LEU A 144 3.36 14.93 13.51
CA LEU A 144 2.96 13.62 12.99
C LEU A 144 3.91 12.50 13.47
N ILE A 145 5.24 12.71 13.38
CA ILE A 145 6.25 11.75 13.84
C ILE A 145 6.08 11.49 15.35
N ARG A 146 5.88 12.55 16.15
CA ARG A 146 5.59 12.43 17.59
C ARG A 146 4.32 11.62 17.84
N GLY A 147 3.22 11.98 17.17
CA GLY A 147 1.94 11.28 17.31
C GLY A 147 2.04 9.79 16.98
N CYS A 148 2.74 9.44 15.91
CA CYS A 148 2.99 8.03 15.56
C CYS A 148 3.80 7.30 16.64
N ARG A 149 4.84 7.93 17.19
CA ARG A 149 5.67 7.37 18.27
C ARG A 149 4.86 7.17 19.56
N ASP A 150 4.10 8.17 19.97
CA ASP A 150 3.26 8.13 21.19
C ASP A 150 2.22 6.99 21.10
N LEU A 151 1.71 6.71 19.91
CA LEU A 151 0.80 5.61 19.63
C LEU A 151 1.51 4.25 19.42
N GLY A 152 2.84 4.17 19.55
CA GLY A 152 3.61 2.93 19.38
C GLY A 152 3.57 2.36 17.96
N PHE A 153 3.52 3.22 16.93
CA PHE A 153 3.79 2.76 15.56
C PHE A 153 5.28 2.49 15.37
N PRO A 154 5.66 1.54 14.49
CA PRO A 154 7.05 1.41 14.04
C PRO A 154 7.58 2.74 13.49
N GLU A 155 8.90 2.89 13.46
CA GLU A 155 9.52 4.05 12.83
C GLU A 155 9.06 4.20 11.38
N LEU A 156 8.81 5.45 10.96
CA LEU A 156 8.39 5.73 9.59
C LEU A 156 9.47 5.28 8.60
N THR A 157 9.06 4.58 7.56
CA THR A 157 9.94 3.98 6.57
C THR A 157 10.94 5.00 6.01
N GLY A 158 12.22 4.64 6.00
CA GLY A 158 13.29 5.47 5.47
C GLY A 158 13.47 6.80 6.21
N GLY A 159 13.21 6.84 7.52
CA GLY A 159 13.36 8.06 8.31
C GLY A 159 12.38 9.17 7.94
N GLY A 160 11.23 8.81 7.36
CA GLY A 160 10.21 9.78 6.93
C GLY A 160 10.40 10.32 5.50
N GLN A 161 11.27 9.72 4.68
CA GLN A 161 11.51 10.18 3.29
C GLN A 161 10.23 10.20 2.43
N TYR A 162 9.19 9.46 2.81
CA TYR A 162 7.90 9.42 2.12
C TYR A 162 6.92 10.49 2.59
N LEU A 163 7.25 11.28 3.61
CA LEU A 163 6.49 12.45 4.05
C LEU A 163 6.63 13.62 3.06
N ARG A 164 6.67 13.30 1.76
CA ARG A 164 6.75 14.29 0.68
C ARG A 164 5.35 14.73 0.30
N ILE A 165 5.18 16.04 0.07
CA ILE A 165 3.94 16.58 -0.46
C ILE A 165 3.89 16.31 -1.97
N HIS A 166 2.78 15.76 -2.41
CA HIS A 166 2.41 15.68 -3.80
C HIS A 166 1.35 16.73 -4.11
N TYR A 167 1.41 17.31 -5.30
CA TYR A 167 0.47 18.31 -5.75
C TYR A 167 -0.43 17.72 -6.85
N LEU A 168 -1.73 17.87 -6.66
CA LEU A 168 -2.76 17.25 -7.51
C LEU A 168 -2.60 17.62 -8.98
N ASP A 169 -2.45 18.93 -9.26
CA ASP A 169 -2.39 19.41 -10.63
C ASP A 169 -1.06 19.06 -11.32
N ASP A 170 0.04 18.96 -10.57
CA ASP A 170 1.32 18.48 -11.10
C ASP A 170 1.21 17.00 -11.52
N ILE A 171 0.57 16.15 -10.70
CA ILE A 171 0.34 14.74 -11.07
C ILE A 171 -0.58 14.63 -12.29
N ARG A 172 -1.66 15.41 -12.34
CA ARG A 172 -2.64 15.36 -13.44
C ARG A 172 -2.07 15.83 -14.76
N SER A 173 -1.31 16.94 -14.74
CA SER A 173 -0.68 17.51 -15.94
C SER A 173 0.46 16.65 -16.48
N SER A 174 1.11 15.87 -15.62
CA SER A 174 2.23 14.98 -15.98
C SER A 174 1.79 13.61 -16.48
N LEU A 175 0.49 13.28 -16.42
CA LEU A 175 -0.04 11.95 -16.71
C LEU A 175 0.33 11.49 -18.12
N GLY A 176 1.10 10.39 -18.21
CA GLY A 176 1.59 9.81 -19.46
C GLY A 176 2.81 10.53 -20.04
N GLY A 177 3.30 11.60 -19.42
CA GLY A 177 4.50 12.34 -19.84
C GLY A 177 5.78 11.86 -19.14
N PRO A 178 6.94 12.36 -19.54
CA PRO A 178 8.24 11.95 -18.97
C PRO A 178 8.37 12.30 -17.49
N GLN A 179 7.70 13.34 -17.00
CA GLN A 179 7.73 13.74 -15.59
C GLN A 179 6.94 12.78 -14.69
N ASP A 180 6.00 12.04 -15.24
CA ASP A 180 5.20 11.05 -14.53
C ASP A 180 6.06 9.98 -13.83
N ASP A 181 7.11 9.51 -14.50
CA ASP A 181 8.08 8.57 -13.93
C ASP A 181 9.20 9.29 -13.17
N ALA A 182 9.77 10.36 -13.73
CA ALA A 182 10.93 11.04 -13.17
C ALA A 182 10.64 11.63 -11.77
N GLN A 183 9.42 12.09 -11.52
CA GLN A 183 8.98 12.65 -10.24
C GLN A 183 8.25 11.63 -9.34
N ASN A 184 8.14 10.37 -9.74
CA ASN A 184 7.36 9.32 -9.08
C ASN A 184 5.85 9.65 -8.96
N PHE A 185 5.32 10.51 -9.80
CA PHE A 185 3.89 10.86 -9.81
C PHE A 185 3.04 9.66 -10.20
N PHE A 186 3.52 8.85 -11.14
CA PHE A 186 2.88 7.61 -11.52
C PHE A 186 2.67 6.66 -10.33
N THR A 187 3.72 6.42 -9.54
CA THR A 187 3.63 5.56 -8.36
C THR A 187 2.66 6.14 -7.31
N ALA A 188 2.75 7.45 -7.03
CA ALA A 188 1.86 8.11 -6.08
C ALA A 188 0.39 8.02 -6.51
N ARG A 189 0.10 8.22 -7.81
CA ARG A 189 -1.23 8.07 -8.41
C ARG A 189 -1.76 6.65 -8.27
N MET A 190 -0.96 5.64 -8.58
CA MET A 190 -1.39 4.24 -8.46
C MET A 190 -1.64 3.84 -7.01
N LEU A 191 -0.81 4.23 -6.06
CA LEU A 191 -1.04 4.00 -4.64
C LEU A 191 -2.33 4.67 -4.16
N LEU A 192 -2.58 5.92 -4.57
CA LEU A 192 -3.80 6.63 -4.25
C LEU A 192 -5.05 5.90 -4.77
N LEU A 193 -5.05 5.48 -6.03
CA LEU A 193 -6.23 4.90 -6.67
C LEU A 193 -6.47 3.43 -6.33
N LEU A 194 -5.45 2.68 -5.95
CA LEU A 194 -5.56 1.23 -5.77
C LEU A 194 -5.68 0.79 -4.30
N GLU A 195 -5.02 1.50 -3.37
CA GLU A 195 -4.88 1.01 -1.99
C GLU A 195 -4.79 2.13 -0.94
N SER A 196 -5.41 3.29 -1.15
CA SER A 196 -5.35 4.37 -0.17
C SER A 196 -6.53 4.37 0.80
N LEU A 197 -6.29 4.89 2.00
CA LEU A 197 -7.28 5.08 3.08
C LEU A 197 -7.12 6.50 3.63
N PRO A 198 -8.17 7.35 3.62
CA PRO A 198 -8.05 8.73 4.11
C PRO A 198 -7.68 8.75 5.59
N LEU A 199 -6.87 9.72 5.97
CA LEU A 199 -6.40 9.93 7.34
C LEU A 199 -6.79 11.32 7.88
N TYR A 200 -6.71 12.35 7.06
CA TYR A 200 -7.09 13.72 7.38
C TYR A 200 -7.71 14.40 6.16
N ASN A 201 -8.73 15.25 6.37
CA ASN A 201 -9.50 15.99 5.37
C ASN A 201 -10.14 15.07 4.31
N ASP A 202 -11.08 14.26 4.77
CA ASP A 202 -11.78 13.26 3.95
C ASP A 202 -12.53 13.88 2.75
N ALA A 203 -13.03 15.10 2.88
CA ALA A 203 -13.72 15.79 1.80
C ALA A 203 -12.73 16.07 0.64
N LEU A 204 -11.61 16.71 0.93
CA LEU A 204 -10.57 16.98 -0.06
C LEU A 204 -9.99 15.67 -0.64
N TYR A 205 -9.78 14.64 0.18
CA TYR A 205 -9.32 13.33 -0.30
C TYR A 205 -10.28 12.75 -1.36
N ARG A 206 -11.59 12.82 -1.14
CA ARG A 206 -12.59 12.36 -2.12
C ARG A 206 -12.55 13.20 -3.41
N ASP A 207 -12.37 14.51 -3.29
CA ASP A 207 -12.26 15.41 -4.44
C ASP A 207 -10.98 15.16 -5.24
N VAL A 208 -9.86 14.90 -4.57
CA VAL A 208 -8.60 14.49 -5.19
C VAL A 208 -8.78 13.19 -6.00
N ILE A 209 -9.45 12.19 -5.45
CA ILE A 209 -9.73 10.93 -6.16
C ILE A 209 -10.62 11.18 -7.38
N ARG A 210 -11.70 11.98 -7.25
CA ARG A 210 -12.59 12.33 -8.38
C ARG A 210 -11.81 13.04 -9.48
N ALA A 211 -10.99 14.02 -9.12
CA ALA A 211 -10.16 14.74 -10.08
C ALA A 211 -9.15 13.83 -10.78
N MET A 212 -8.60 12.85 -10.06
CA MET A 212 -7.68 11.88 -10.63
C MET A 212 -8.40 10.91 -11.59
N ILE A 213 -9.60 10.43 -11.23
CA ILE A 213 -10.45 9.59 -12.09
C ILE A 213 -10.82 10.34 -13.36
N SER A 214 -11.22 11.63 -13.26
CA SER A 214 -11.60 12.43 -14.44
C SER A 214 -10.46 12.52 -15.47
N SER A 215 -9.21 12.38 -15.05
CA SER A 215 -8.06 12.35 -15.96
C SER A 215 -8.04 11.12 -16.87
N TYR A 216 -8.71 10.02 -16.48
CA TYR A 216 -8.86 8.79 -17.29
C TYR A 216 -10.16 8.77 -18.11
N TYR A 217 -11.00 9.80 -17.99
CA TYR A 217 -12.28 9.96 -18.69
C TYR A 217 -12.28 11.12 -19.69
N ARG A 218 -11.10 11.58 -20.13
CA ARG A 218 -10.97 12.77 -21.00
C ARG A 218 -11.71 12.62 -22.32
N ASP A 219 -11.70 11.43 -22.88
CA ASP A 219 -12.32 11.08 -24.18
C ASP A 219 -13.67 10.34 -24.01
N TYR A 220 -14.25 10.42 -22.81
CA TYR A 220 -15.54 9.79 -22.53
C TYR A 220 -16.65 10.32 -23.45
N SER A 221 -16.69 11.63 -23.68
CA SER A 221 -17.72 12.28 -24.53
C SER A 221 -17.71 11.75 -25.99
N ASP A 222 -16.55 11.34 -26.49
CA ASP A 222 -16.39 10.84 -27.84
C ASP A 222 -16.79 9.36 -27.97
N HIS A 223 -16.92 8.65 -26.83
CA HIS A 223 -17.14 7.22 -26.74
C HIS A 223 -18.27 6.80 -25.78
N GLU A 224 -19.22 7.69 -25.47
CA GLU A 224 -20.25 7.49 -24.44
C GLU A 224 -20.96 6.13 -24.48
N LYS A 225 -21.15 5.55 -25.70
CA LYS A 225 -21.90 4.28 -25.87
C LYS A 225 -21.07 3.03 -25.59
N ASN A 226 -19.75 3.11 -25.69
CA ASN A 226 -18.84 1.96 -25.60
C ASN A 226 -17.57 2.26 -24.84
N PHE A 227 -17.54 3.35 -24.06
CA PHE A 227 -16.38 3.76 -23.27
C PHE A 227 -15.96 2.66 -22.31
N ARG A 228 -14.66 2.41 -22.27
CA ARG A 228 -13.98 1.57 -21.30
C ARG A 228 -12.74 2.32 -20.81
N PRO A 229 -12.45 2.33 -19.52
CA PRO A 229 -11.28 3.03 -19.01
C PRO A 229 -9.98 2.23 -19.27
N ILE A 230 -9.70 1.99 -20.56
CA ILE A 230 -8.55 1.16 -21.01
C ILE A 230 -7.24 1.78 -20.54
N PHE A 231 -7.14 3.11 -20.61
CA PHE A 231 -5.94 3.81 -20.17
C PHE A 231 -5.64 3.57 -18.67
N PHE A 232 -6.69 3.58 -17.83
CA PHE A 232 -6.55 3.23 -16.42
C PHE A 232 -6.11 1.78 -16.21
N GLN A 233 -6.70 0.82 -16.96
CA GLN A 233 -6.28 -0.58 -16.90
C GLN A 233 -4.82 -0.76 -17.33
N ASN A 234 -4.39 -0.07 -18.38
CA ASN A 234 -3.01 -0.08 -18.85
C ASN A 234 -2.04 0.49 -17.82
N ASP A 235 -2.42 1.57 -17.12
CA ASP A 235 -1.61 2.13 -16.04
C ASP A 235 -1.49 1.14 -14.86
N ILE A 236 -2.53 0.39 -14.50
CA ILE A 236 -2.45 -0.65 -13.48
C ILE A 236 -1.49 -1.76 -13.93
N MET A 237 -1.58 -2.22 -15.17
CA MET A 237 -0.68 -3.24 -15.72
C MET A 237 0.76 -2.74 -15.80
N ARG A 238 0.97 -1.49 -16.19
CA ARG A 238 2.28 -0.81 -16.17
C ARG A 238 2.84 -0.77 -14.75
N TYR A 239 2.03 -0.41 -13.76
CA TYR A 239 2.42 -0.39 -12.35
C TYR A 239 2.87 -1.78 -11.88
N TRP A 240 2.09 -2.82 -12.16
CA TRP A 240 2.45 -4.20 -11.87
C TRP A 240 3.79 -4.60 -12.52
N LYS A 241 3.92 -4.38 -13.85
CA LYS A 241 5.14 -4.69 -14.59
C LYS A 241 6.36 -3.91 -14.07
N THR A 242 6.19 -2.64 -13.72
CA THR A 242 7.25 -1.80 -13.13
C THR A 242 7.74 -2.36 -11.79
N MET A 243 6.83 -2.82 -10.92
CA MET A 243 7.21 -3.46 -9.66
C MET A 243 8.00 -4.76 -9.89
N CYS A 244 7.60 -5.57 -10.87
CA CYS A 244 8.31 -6.79 -11.25
C CYS A 244 9.72 -6.47 -11.81
N LEU A 245 9.83 -5.47 -12.68
CA LEU A 245 11.12 -5.02 -13.23
C LEU A 245 12.04 -4.44 -12.14
N ASN A 246 11.50 -3.66 -11.22
CA ASN A 246 12.27 -3.13 -10.08
C ASN A 246 12.77 -4.26 -9.17
N TYR A 247 12.00 -5.33 -9.04
CA TYR A 247 12.44 -6.52 -8.33
C TYR A 247 13.63 -7.18 -9.05
N GLU A 248 13.54 -7.45 -10.36
CA GLU A 248 14.63 -8.06 -11.13
C GLU A 248 15.90 -7.18 -11.17
N HIS A 249 15.74 -5.86 -11.31
CA HIS A 249 16.86 -4.93 -11.23
C HIS A 249 17.62 -5.04 -9.89
N ARG A 250 16.91 -5.15 -8.77
CA ARG A 250 17.52 -5.32 -7.45
C ARG A 250 18.18 -6.68 -7.29
N ARG A 251 17.60 -7.75 -7.87
CA ARG A 251 18.14 -9.11 -7.83
C ARG A 251 19.55 -9.17 -8.39
N ASN A 252 19.80 -8.47 -9.50
CA ASN A 252 21.11 -8.44 -10.16
C ASN A 252 22.17 -7.63 -9.41
N ARG A 253 21.81 -6.96 -8.33
CA ARG A 253 22.69 -6.10 -7.52
C ARG A 253 22.75 -6.52 -6.05
N LEU A 254 22.26 -7.70 -5.73
CA LEU A 254 22.33 -8.21 -4.36
C LEU A 254 23.78 -8.50 -4.01
N PRO A 255 24.27 -8.00 -2.86
CA PRO A 255 25.55 -8.40 -2.32
C PRO A 255 25.50 -9.88 -1.93
N ASP A 256 26.66 -10.52 -1.84
CA ASP A 256 26.80 -11.89 -1.35
C ASP A 256 26.62 -11.93 0.19
N ASP A 257 25.40 -11.69 0.63
CA ASP A 257 24.98 -11.61 2.03
C ASP A 257 23.67 -12.40 2.21
N PRO A 258 23.70 -13.51 2.98
CA PRO A 258 22.52 -14.35 3.20
C PRO A 258 21.32 -13.58 3.77
N ILE A 259 21.54 -12.56 4.62
CA ILE A 259 20.48 -11.77 5.23
C ILE A 259 19.80 -10.93 4.15
N LYS A 260 20.60 -10.29 3.27
CA LYS A 260 20.08 -9.51 2.14
C LYS A 260 19.30 -10.38 1.15
N HIS A 261 19.78 -11.60 0.89
CA HIS A 261 19.03 -12.56 0.08
C HIS A 261 17.70 -12.95 0.72
N ALA A 262 17.65 -13.18 2.03
CA ALA A 262 16.42 -13.50 2.76
C ALA A 262 15.43 -12.32 2.72
N GLU A 263 15.88 -11.09 2.99
CA GLU A 263 15.05 -9.87 2.85
C GLU A 263 14.50 -9.70 1.44
N PHE A 264 15.28 -10.01 0.44
CA PHE A 264 14.89 -9.96 -0.96
C PHE A 264 13.80 -11.00 -1.28
N HIS A 265 13.94 -12.23 -0.81
CA HIS A 265 12.91 -13.26 -0.94
C HIS A 265 11.60 -12.86 -0.24
N LEU A 266 11.69 -12.26 0.94
CA LEU A 266 10.53 -11.73 1.66
C LEU A 266 9.81 -10.63 0.86
N LYS A 267 10.55 -9.73 0.23
CA LYS A 267 9.97 -8.69 -0.64
C LYS A 267 9.25 -9.30 -1.84
N ASN A 268 9.84 -10.31 -2.48
CA ASN A 268 9.19 -11.03 -3.58
C ASN A 268 7.92 -11.76 -3.13
N PHE A 269 7.97 -12.40 -1.98
CA PHE A 269 6.82 -13.09 -1.41
C PHE A 269 5.66 -12.12 -1.19
N ARG A 270 5.92 -10.95 -0.58
CA ARG A 270 4.94 -9.88 -0.40
C ARG A 270 4.43 -9.32 -1.74
N LEU A 271 5.29 -9.20 -2.75
CA LEU A 271 4.91 -8.75 -4.09
C LEU A 271 3.88 -9.70 -4.71
N LYS A 272 4.11 -11.01 -4.63
CA LYS A 272 3.27 -12.06 -5.22
C LYS A 272 1.90 -12.24 -4.52
N PHE A 273 1.71 -11.70 -3.33
CA PHE A 273 0.42 -11.66 -2.65
C PHE A 273 -0.18 -10.26 -2.65
N SER A 274 0.35 -9.36 -1.85
CA SER A 274 -0.28 -8.06 -1.60
C SER A 274 -0.35 -7.17 -2.83
N ARG A 275 0.74 -7.04 -3.59
CA ARG A 275 0.75 -6.17 -4.78
C ARG A 275 -0.02 -6.79 -5.94
N LEU A 276 0.06 -8.11 -6.08
CA LEU A 276 -0.75 -8.84 -7.05
C LEU A 276 -2.24 -8.63 -6.76
N LEU A 277 -2.68 -8.84 -5.52
CA LEU A 277 -4.05 -8.58 -5.08
C LEU A 277 -4.48 -7.14 -5.38
N THR A 278 -3.66 -6.15 -5.00
CA THR A 278 -3.95 -4.72 -5.21
C THR A 278 -4.25 -4.43 -6.68
N CYS A 279 -3.38 -4.86 -7.59
CA CYS A 279 -3.53 -4.59 -9.02
C CYS A 279 -4.69 -5.37 -9.64
N PHE A 280 -4.72 -6.68 -9.42
CA PHE A 280 -5.65 -7.56 -10.12
C PHE A 280 -7.07 -7.52 -9.57
N SER A 281 -7.27 -7.16 -8.29
CA SER A 281 -8.63 -6.91 -7.78
C SER A 281 -9.31 -5.76 -8.50
N MET A 282 -8.57 -4.69 -8.81
CA MET A 282 -9.11 -3.56 -9.56
C MET A 282 -9.35 -3.91 -11.03
N ILE A 283 -8.40 -4.59 -11.69
CA ILE A 283 -8.57 -5.04 -13.07
C ILE A 283 -9.79 -5.94 -13.20
N ILE A 284 -9.92 -6.95 -12.34
CA ILE A 284 -11.05 -7.90 -12.34
C ILE A 284 -12.38 -7.17 -12.17
N ALA A 285 -12.45 -6.22 -11.22
CA ALA A 285 -13.67 -5.45 -10.97
C ALA A 285 -14.03 -4.52 -12.13
N VAL A 286 -13.06 -3.83 -12.72
CA VAL A 286 -13.28 -2.96 -13.91
C VAL A 286 -13.72 -3.79 -15.11
N VAL A 287 -13.09 -4.94 -15.39
CA VAL A 287 -13.49 -5.85 -16.46
C VAL A 287 -14.92 -6.36 -16.22
N HIS A 288 -15.23 -6.77 -14.99
CA HIS A 288 -16.56 -7.27 -14.63
C HIS A 288 -17.67 -6.24 -14.87
N LEU A 289 -17.50 -5.02 -14.40
CA LEU A 289 -18.50 -3.95 -14.57
C LEU A 289 -18.62 -3.53 -16.04
N SER A 290 -17.50 -3.45 -16.76
CA SER A 290 -17.49 -3.07 -18.18
C SER A 290 -18.17 -4.10 -19.12
N ARG A 291 -18.48 -5.30 -18.64
CA ARG A 291 -19.31 -6.28 -19.41
C ARG A 291 -20.76 -5.88 -19.50
N ARG A 292 -21.30 -5.25 -18.46
CA ARG A 292 -22.74 -4.99 -18.31
C ARG A 292 -23.16 -3.70 -19.01
N ALA A 293 -22.32 -2.70 -18.92
CA ALA A 293 -22.57 -1.37 -19.45
C ALA A 293 -21.27 -0.57 -19.53
N VAL A 294 -21.37 0.65 -20.04
CA VAL A 294 -20.31 1.64 -19.92
C VAL A 294 -20.03 1.94 -18.46
N LEU A 295 -18.80 1.78 -18.03
CA LEU A 295 -18.39 2.08 -16.66
C LEU A 295 -18.37 3.59 -16.44
N ARG A 296 -19.23 4.08 -15.56
CA ARG A 296 -19.29 5.50 -15.21
C ARG A 296 -18.16 5.85 -14.23
N ASP A 297 -17.77 7.12 -14.21
CA ASP A 297 -16.78 7.66 -13.27
C ASP A 297 -17.19 7.47 -11.80
N SER A 298 -18.48 7.55 -11.48
CA SER A 298 -19.04 7.29 -10.15
C SER A 298 -18.89 5.82 -9.70
N GLU A 299 -19.01 4.88 -10.65
CA GLU A 299 -18.80 3.45 -10.38
C GLU A 299 -17.31 3.15 -10.19
N LEU A 300 -16.44 3.78 -10.98
CA LEU A 300 -14.99 3.69 -10.77
C LEU A 300 -14.59 4.33 -9.43
N LEU A 301 -15.21 5.43 -9.02
CA LEU A 301 -15.01 6.03 -7.70
C LEU A 301 -15.37 5.03 -6.58
N ALA A 302 -16.49 4.34 -6.69
CA ALA A 302 -16.88 3.31 -5.71
C ALA A 302 -15.84 2.19 -5.63
N LEU A 303 -15.32 1.73 -6.77
CA LEU A 303 -14.23 0.74 -6.81
C LEU A 303 -12.94 1.25 -6.17
N VAL A 304 -12.54 2.49 -6.43
CA VAL A 304 -11.34 3.09 -5.85
C VAL A 304 -11.47 3.21 -4.32
N LEU A 305 -12.65 3.56 -3.83
CA LEU A 305 -12.92 3.67 -2.40
C LEU A 305 -13.08 2.31 -1.72
N ALA A 306 -13.35 1.24 -2.44
CA ALA A 306 -13.41 -0.13 -1.91
C ALA A 306 -12.00 -0.70 -1.70
N SER A 307 -11.84 -1.54 -0.65
CA SER A 307 -10.60 -2.30 -0.47
C SER A 307 -10.45 -3.40 -1.53
N PRO A 308 -9.25 -3.93 -1.78
CA PRO A 308 -9.04 -5.00 -2.74
C PRO A 308 -9.96 -6.21 -2.54
N TRP A 309 -10.17 -6.61 -1.30
CA TRP A 309 -11.06 -7.73 -0.97
C TRP A 309 -12.55 -7.42 -1.20
N GLN A 310 -13.00 -6.20 -0.89
CA GLN A 310 -14.38 -5.79 -1.20
C GLN A 310 -14.68 -5.90 -2.69
N ARG A 311 -13.76 -5.44 -3.55
CA ARG A 311 -13.89 -5.59 -5.01
C ARG A 311 -14.06 -7.05 -5.43
N LEU A 312 -13.21 -7.95 -4.92
CA LEU A 312 -13.28 -9.38 -5.27
C LEU A 312 -14.52 -10.08 -4.71
N ILE A 313 -14.97 -9.72 -3.52
CA ILE A 313 -16.18 -10.25 -2.89
C ILE A 313 -17.41 -9.93 -3.74
N GLU A 314 -17.55 -8.68 -4.18
CA GLU A 314 -18.67 -8.27 -5.06
C GLU A 314 -18.65 -9.01 -6.38
N VAL A 315 -17.48 -9.10 -7.04
CA VAL A 315 -17.34 -9.85 -8.28
C VAL A 315 -17.64 -11.33 -8.10
N ALA A 316 -17.12 -11.95 -7.03
CA ALA A 316 -17.35 -13.38 -6.78
C ALA A 316 -18.82 -13.70 -6.48
N ARG A 317 -19.53 -12.76 -5.80
CA ARG A 317 -20.97 -12.88 -5.57
C ARG A 317 -21.74 -12.87 -6.90
N ASP A 318 -21.47 -11.90 -7.73
CA ASP A 318 -22.13 -11.67 -9.00
C ASP A 318 -21.88 -12.77 -10.04
N THR A 319 -20.72 -13.41 -9.97
CA THR A 319 -20.29 -14.47 -10.89
C THR A 319 -20.48 -15.88 -10.35
N GLY A 320 -21.03 -16.04 -9.14
CA GLY A 320 -21.15 -17.35 -8.50
C GLY A 320 -19.80 -18.00 -8.15
N SER A 321 -18.74 -17.20 -7.98
CA SER A 321 -17.35 -17.67 -7.78
C SER A 321 -16.96 -17.79 -6.30
N ARG A 322 -17.92 -18.04 -5.40
CA ARG A 322 -17.69 -18.06 -3.93
C ARG A 322 -16.62 -19.07 -3.52
N SER A 323 -16.67 -20.31 -4.06
CA SER A 323 -15.65 -21.32 -3.72
C SER A 323 -14.24 -20.91 -4.14
N LEU A 324 -14.10 -20.26 -5.30
CA LEU A 324 -12.83 -19.72 -5.76
C LEU A 324 -12.31 -18.61 -4.83
N LEU A 325 -13.21 -17.73 -4.40
CA LEU A 325 -12.89 -16.68 -3.44
C LEU A 325 -12.45 -17.26 -2.10
N GLY A 326 -13.12 -18.28 -1.56
CA GLY A 326 -12.74 -18.95 -0.31
C GLY A 326 -11.30 -19.46 -0.36
N GLN A 327 -10.93 -20.19 -1.42
CA GLN A 327 -9.55 -20.66 -1.61
C GLN A 327 -8.53 -19.51 -1.64
N MET A 328 -8.87 -18.40 -2.30
CA MET A 328 -7.99 -17.21 -2.32
C MET A 328 -7.83 -16.62 -0.93
N VAL A 329 -8.92 -16.54 -0.14
CA VAL A 329 -8.86 -15.99 1.23
C VAL A 329 -8.01 -16.88 2.13
N ASP A 330 -8.16 -18.20 2.09
CA ASP A 330 -7.37 -19.14 2.89
C ASP A 330 -5.87 -18.99 2.63
N LEU A 331 -5.47 -18.92 1.37
CA LEU A 331 -4.07 -18.69 0.99
C LEU A 331 -3.56 -17.32 1.46
N TYR A 332 -4.42 -16.31 1.38
CA TYR A 332 -4.04 -14.96 1.76
C TYR A 332 -3.94 -14.77 3.28
N VAL A 333 -4.84 -15.36 4.05
CA VAL A 333 -4.78 -15.36 5.52
C VAL A 333 -3.50 -16.08 5.97
N TRP A 334 -3.21 -17.23 5.39
CA TRP A 334 -1.94 -17.90 5.65
C TRP A 334 -0.72 -17.00 5.36
N PHE A 335 -0.73 -16.25 4.26
CA PHE A 335 0.32 -15.27 3.95
C PHE A 335 0.40 -14.16 5.01
N LEU A 336 -0.73 -13.59 5.42
CA LEU A 336 -0.77 -12.54 6.45
C LEU A 336 -0.20 -13.04 7.77
N ASP A 337 -0.55 -14.26 8.19
CA ASP A 337 -0.08 -14.86 9.45
C ASP A 337 1.41 -15.19 9.37
N SER A 338 1.88 -15.72 8.25
CA SER A 338 3.30 -16.01 8.02
C SER A 338 4.19 -14.75 8.02
N THR A 339 3.60 -13.57 7.78
CA THR A 339 4.32 -12.30 7.75
C THR A 339 3.99 -11.36 8.91
N ALA A 340 3.27 -11.86 9.93
CA ALA A 340 2.85 -11.11 11.11
C ALA A 340 3.91 -11.14 12.23
N ALA A 341 5.15 -10.83 11.89
CA ALA A 341 6.27 -10.82 12.82
C ALA A 341 7.25 -9.69 12.44
N PRO A 342 8.21 -9.34 13.32
CA PRO A 342 9.28 -8.43 12.97
C PRO A 342 9.98 -8.83 11.67
N LYS A 343 10.42 -7.84 10.89
CA LYS A 343 10.99 -8.04 9.55
C LYS A 343 12.15 -9.05 9.55
N GLU A 344 13.02 -9.01 10.55
CA GLU A 344 14.17 -9.91 10.70
C GLU A 344 13.73 -11.35 10.96
N GLN A 345 12.62 -11.52 11.70
CA GLN A 345 12.07 -12.86 11.96
C GLN A 345 11.42 -13.43 10.70
N CYS A 346 10.66 -12.62 9.96
CA CYS A 346 10.10 -13.02 8.66
C CYS A 346 11.22 -13.37 7.65
N ALA A 347 12.33 -12.61 7.65
CA ALA A 347 13.46 -12.87 6.77
C ALA A 347 14.13 -14.20 7.13
N ARG A 348 14.35 -14.49 8.42
CA ARG A 348 14.89 -15.79 8.88
C ARG A 348 13.96 -16.96 8.52
N TRP A 349 12.64 -16.78 8.67
CA TRP A 349 11.66 -17.78 8.30
C TRP A 349 11.75 -18.15 6.81
N ILE A 350 11.79 -17.16 5.90
CA ILE A 350 11.83 -17.41 4.46
C ILE A 350 13.24 -17.77 3.94
N ALA A 351 14.28 -17.64 4.77
CA ALA A 351 15.63 -18.10 4.44
C ALA A 351 15.69 -19.62 4.31
N ASP A 352 14.90 -20.36 5.08
CA ASP A 352 14.78 -21.81 4.95
C ASP A 352 14.30 -22.20 3.54
N ARG A 353 15.01 -23.13 2.90
CA ARG A 353 14.74 -23.54 1.52
C ARG A 353 13.40 -24.26 1.36
N ALA A 354 13.03 -25.11 2.31
CA ALA A 354 11.79 -25.87 2.24
C ALA A 354 10.58 -24.95 2.46
N ILE A 355 10.65 -24.09 3.47
CA ILE A 355 9.65 -23.05 3.74
C ILE A 355 9.48 -22.12 2.53
N ARG A 356 10.59 -21.64 1.98
CA ARG A 356 10.57 -20.78 0.81
C ARG A 356 9.91 -21.44 -0.39
N SER A 357 10.24 -22.71 -0.67
CA SER A 357 9.61 -23.47 -1.77
C SER A 357 8.09 -23.56 -1.59
N GLN A 358 7.64 -23.91 -0.37
CA GLN A 358 6.21 -23.96 -0.04
C GLN A 358 5.56 -22.58 -0.17
N ALA A 359 6.20 -21.53 0.33
CA ALA A 359 5.68 -20.17 0.27
C ALA A 359 5.45 -19.70 -1.17
N PHE A 360 6.41 -19.96 -2.06
CA PHE A 360 6.28 -19.59 -3.47
C PHE A 360 5.33 -20.48 -4.25
N SER A 361 5.16 -21.76 -3.88
CA SER A 361 4.11 -22.63 -4.42
C SER A 361 2.72 -22.06 -4.12
N ARG A 362 2.45 -21.72 -2.86
CA ARG A 362 1.18 -21.09 -2.46
C ARG A 362 0.96 -19.72 -3.13
N ALA A 363 2.02 -18.94 -3.30
CA ALA A 363 1.93 -17.67 -4.03
C ALA A 363 1.57 -17.88 -5.51
N SER A 364 2.09 -18.92 -6.14
CA SER A 364 1.72 -19.28 -7.52
C SER A 364 0.28 -19.77 -7.62
N GLU A 365 -0.17 -20.54 -6.65
CA GLU A 365 -1.56 -20.98 -6.54
C GLU A 365 -2.51 -19.78 -6.40
N PHE A 366 -2.22 -18.85 -5.49
CA PHE A 366 -2.99 -17.62 -5.32
C PHE A 366 -3.08 -16.81 -6.63
N GLY A 367 -1.95 -16.65 -7.33
CA GLY A 367 -1.92 -15.99 -8.64
C GLY A 367 -2.76 -16.73 -9.69
N GLY A 368 -2.73 -18.06 -9.69
CA GLY A 368 -3.56 -18.90 -10.56
C GLY A 368 -5.06 -18.73 -10.32
N LEU A 369 -5.48 -18.67 -9.06
CA LEU A 369 -6.88 -18.42 -8.67
C LEU A 369 -7.37 -17.03 -9.11
N LEU A 370 -6.54 -15.99 -8.90
CA LEU A 370 -6.84 -14.64 -9.40
C LEU A 370 -6.99 -14.62 -10.94
N PHE A 371 -6.09 -15.31 -11.64
CA PHE A 371 -6.15 -15.41 -13.09
C PHE A 371 -7.41 -16.16 -13.54
N THR A 372 -7.79 -17.25 -12.88
CA THR A 372 -9.03 -17.98 -13.15
C THR A 372 -10.26 -17.08 -12.99
N LEU A 373 -10.30 -16.26 -11.96
CA LEU A 373 -11.39 -15.28 -11.79
C LEU A 373 -11.39 -14.23 -12.90
N LEU A 374 -10.21 -13.72 -13.29
CA LEU A 374 -10.07 -12.80 -14.42
C LEU A 374 -10.58 -13.41 -15.72
N GLN A 375 -10.20 -14.66 -16.03
CA GLN A 375 -10.69 -15.37 -17.22
C GLN A 375 -12.22 -15.50 -17.21
N ARG A 376 -12.81 -15.84 -16.07
CA ARG A 376 -14.27 -15.98 -15.91
C ARG A 376 -15.00 -14.65 -16.16
N VAL A 377 -14.50 -13.54 -15.62
CA VAL A 377 -15.11 -12.22 -15.85
C VAL A 377 -14.84 -11.68 -17.26
N ALA A 378 -13.80 -12.12 -17.92
CA ALA A 378 -13.46 -11.71 -19.28
C ALA A 378 -14.08 -12.58 -20.36
N GLU A 379 -14.69 -13.71 -20.00
CA GLU A 379 -15.29 -14.67 -20.94
C GLU A 379 -16.32 -13.99 -21.83
N GLY A 380 -16.24 -14.22 -23.15
CA GLY A 380 -17.11 -13.61 -24.14
C GLY A 380 -16.87 -12.11 -24.39
N THR A 381 -15.73 -11.57 -23.93
CA THR A 381 -15.35 -10.17 -24.16
C THR A 381 -13.93 -10.04 -24.73
N ASP A 382 -13.60 -8.85 -25.26
CA ASP A 382 -12.23 -8.52 -25.70
C ASP A 382 -11.33 -8.03 -24.57
N ALA A 383 -11.78 -8.12 -23.30
CA ALA A 383 -11.11 -7.45 -22.19
C ALA A 383 -9.65 -7.90 -21.99
N LEU A 384 -9.35 -9.19 -22.17
CA LEU A 384 -7.96 -9.69 -22.06
C LEU A 384 -7.06 -9.13 -23.16
N ARG A 385 -7.60 -8.85 -24.36
CA ARG A 385 -6.84 -8.22 -25.44
C ARG A 385 -6.32 -6.84 -25.02
N TYR A 386 -7.15 -6.03 -24.39
CA TYR A 386 -6.78 -4.69 -23.92
C TYR A 386 -5.77 -4.69 -22.75
N LEU A 387 -5.63 -5.81 -22.04
CA LEU A 387 -4.60 -5.96 -21.01
C LEU A 387 -3.23 -6.34 -21.57
N VAL A 388 -3.19 -6.85 -22.79
CA VAL A 388 -1.94 -7.34 -23.42
C VAL A 388 -1.44 -6.38 -24.50
N MET A 389 -2.34 -5.75 -25.22
CA MET A 389 -2.08 -4.86 -26.36
C MET A 389 -2.34 -3.40 -26.00
#